data_db068ee2ff6e32d1ddd23c22ceb5ba68
#
_entry.id   db068ee2ff6e32d1ddd23c22ceb5ba68
#
_cell.length_a   1.000
_cell.length_b   1.000
_cell.length_c   1.000
_cell.angle_alpha   90.00
_cell.angle_beta   90.00
_cell.angle_gamma   90.00
#
_symmetry.space_group_name_H-M   'P 1'
#
loop_
_entity.id
_entity.type
_entity.pdbx_description
1 polymer ?
#
loop_
_entity_poly.entity_id
_entity_poly.type
_entity_poly.pdbx_seq_one_letter_code
_entity_poly.pdbx_strand_id
1 'polypeptide(L)'
;MKKSFKVNFARWSILSIVGFYLLIPILAMIDFSTKPYGGGNQGRTLRAWRVIPQTRNLVDAISLSMSLALFVISAILILVVPTLIWVHLKLPKMRRIMETICLIPLAIPAIVLVVGIAPLYRFISMHISESPLTLAGVYSMLVLPYTYRSLSSSLDTTDIKTLYEAARTLGASTFRLMTQIIMPSVRSGIMNGAVIAIALVLGEFTISSLLNFENLQVT
;
A
#
# COMPACT_ATOMS: atom_id res chain seq x y z
N MET A 1 13.14 -35.89 24.42
CA MET A 1 14.17 -35.02 23.80
C MET A 1 14.36 -35.22 22.29
N LYS A 2 14.47 -36.45 21.75
CA LYS A 2 14.69 -36.68 20.29
C LYS A 2 13.57 -36.17 19.34
N LYS A 3 12.31 -36.11 19.78
CA LYS A 3 11.18 -35.66 18.94
C LYS A 3 11.20 -34.14 18.73
N SER A 4 11.60 -33.37 19.75
CA SER A 4 11.73 -31.90 19.66
C SER A 4 12.88 -31.49 18.73
N PHE A 5 13.99 -32.20 18.73
CA PHE A 5 15.13 -31.90 17.85
C PHE A 5 14.79 -32.09 16.37
N LYS A 6 14.12 -33.21 16.01
CA LYS A 6 13.69 -33.47 14.62
C LYS A 6 12.70 -32.42 14.12
N VAL A 7 11.76 -31.97 14.96
CA VAL A 7 10.80 -30.93 14.62
C VAL A 7 11.50 -29.58 14.43
N ASN A 8 12.42 -29.23 15.28
CA ASN A 8 13.17 -27.98 15.14
C ASN A 8 14.07 -28.01 13.91
N PHE A 9 14.75 -29.12 13.63
CA PHE A 9 15.56 -29.27 12.42
C PHE A 9 14.71 -29.11 11.14
N ALA A 10 13.57 -29.81 11.06
CA ALA A 10 12.67 -29.67 9.92
C ALA A 10 12.17 -28.23 9.74
N ARG A 11 11.81 -27.52 10.83
CA ARG A 11 11.40 -26.12 10.80
C ARG A 11 12.51 -25.20 10.25
N TRP A 12 13.72 -25.35 10.76
CA TRP A 12 14.86 -24.55 10.29
C TRP A 12 15.23 -24.86 8.84
N SER A 13 15.17 -26.13 8.41
CA SER A 13 15.40 -26.50 7.02
C SER A 13 14.38 -25.88 6.08
N ILE A 14 13.07 -25.93 6.43
CA ILE A 14 12.02 -25.29 5.63
C ILE A 14 12.21 -23.78 5.59
N LEU A 15 12.47 -23.15 6.73
CA LEU A 15 12.69 -21.70 6.78
C LEU A 15 13.91 -21.27 5.95
N SER A 16 14.99 -22.07 5.99
CA SER A 16 16.18 -21.80 5.18
C SER A 16 15.89 -21.93 3.68
N ILE A 17 15.21 -23.00 3.27
CA ILE A 17 14.87 -23.22 1.86
C ILE A 17 13.99 -22.09 1.34
N VAL A 18 12.92 -21.73 2.08
CA VAL A 18 12.02 -20.63 1.72
C VAL A 18 12.78 -19.29 1.72
N GLY A 19 13.63 -19.06 2.73
CA GLY A 19 14.46 -17.86 2.80
C GLY A 19 15.39 -17.73 1.60
N PHE A 20 16.11 -18.79 1.25
CA PHE A 20 16.95 -18.78 0.05
C PHE A 20 16.15 -18.57 -1.22
N TYR A 21 15.01 -19.23 -1.38
CA TYR A 21 14.14 -19.07 -2.54
C TYR A 21 13.68 -17.61 -2.71
N LEU A 22 13.32 -16.95 -1.62
CA LEU A 22 12.89 -15.53 -1.65
C LEU A 22 14.06 -14.55 -1.87
N LEU A 23 15.27 -14.92 -1.41
CA LEU A 23 16.45 -14.07 -1.56
C LEU A 23 17.07 -14.14 -2.97
N ILE A 24 16.95 -15.27 -3.68
CA ILE A 24 17.52 -15.45 -5.03
C ILE A 24 17.13 -14.33 -6.00
N PRO A 25 15.84 -13.97 -6.18
CA PRO A 25 15.46 -12.90 -7.10
C PRO A 25 16.05 -11.55 -6.69
N ILE A 26 16.10 -11.25 -5.41
CA ILE A 26 16.65 -9.98 -4.89
C ILE A 26 18.15 -9.91 -5.17
N LEU A 27 18.88 -10.98 -4.89
CA LEU A 27 20.31 -11.06 -5.17
C LEU A 27 20.58 -11.00 -6.68
N ALA A 28 19.76 -11.64 -7.50
CA ALA A 28 19.86 -11.58 -8.96
C ALA A 28 19.61 -10.15 -9.48
N MET A 29 18.65 -9.41 -8.92
CA MET A 29 18.42 -8.00 -9.27
C MET A 29 19.62 -7.12 -8.90
N ILE A 30 20.19 -7.30 -7.71
CA ILE A 30 21.38 -6.58 -7.27
C ILE A 30 22.58 -6.92 -8.20
N ASP A 31 22.78 -8.20 -8.49
CA ASP A 31 23.83 -8.64 -9.42
C ASP A 31 23.65 -8.01 -10.81
N PHE A 32 22.43 -8.05 -11.34
CA PHE A 32 22.09 -7.45 -12.64
C PHE A 32 22.34 -5.94 -12.65
N SER A 33 21.95 -5.22 -11.61
CA SER A 33 22.11 -3.77 -11.49
C SER A 33 23.58 -3.29 -11.49
N THR A 34 24.50 -4.20 -11.17
CA THR A 34 25.95 -3.92 -11.16
C THR A 34 26.68 -4.38 -12.42
N LYS A 35 25.97 -5.01 -13.38
CA LYS A 35 26.58 -5.44 -14.67
C LYS A 35 26.79 -4.26 -15.59
N PRO A 36 27.91 -4.23 -16.33
CA PRO A 36 28.16 -3.19 -17.33
C PRO A 36 27.17 -3.31 -18.49
N TYR A 37 26.66 -2.18 -18.95
CA TYR A 37 25.80 -2.10 -20.12
C TYR A 37 26.64 -2.42 -21.37
N GLY A 38 26.23 -3.43 -22.17
CA GLY A 38 26.93 -3.80 -23.41
C GLY A 38 27.68 -5.13 -23.38
N GLY A 39 27.58 -5.95 -22.36
CA GLY A 39 28.05 -7.35 -22.38
C GLY A 39 29.58 -7.54 -22.47
N GLY A 40 30.36 -6.50 -22.24
CA GLY A 40 31.83 -6.58 -22.23
C GLY A 40 32.33 -7.21 -20.92
N ASN A 41 33.52 -7.82 -21.00
CA ASN A 41 34.24 -8.44 -19.86
C ASN A 41 34.76 -7.37 -18.85
N GLN A 42 34.05 -6.24 -18.72
CA GLN A 42 34.34 -5.18 -17.77
C GLN A 42 33.77 -5.56 -16.41
N GLY A 43 34.58 -5.39 -15.37
CA GLY A 43 34.17 -5.70 -14.01
C GLY A 43 32.88 -4.99 -13.57
N ARG A 44 32.33 -5.38 -12.41
CA ARG A 44 31.11 -4.78 -11.85
C ARG A 44 31.22 -3.27 -11.71
N THR A 45 30.12 -2.56 -11.99
CA THR A 45 30.08 -1.10 -11.98
C THR A 45 28.81 -0.59 -11.29
N LEU A 46 28.91 0.51 -10.58
CA LEU A 46 27.77 1.24 -10.01
C LEU A 46 27.28 2.38 -10.93
N ARG A 47 27.67 2.34 -12.22
CA ARG A 47 27.33 3.39 -13.18
C ARG A 47 25.82 3.60 -13.28
N ALA A 48 25.03 2.52 -13.34
CA ALA A 48 23.58 2.60 -13.39
C ALA A 48 23.00 3.43 -12.21
N TRP A 49 23.48 3.17 -11.01
CA TRP A 49 23.04 3.89 -9.82
C TRP A 49 23.45 5.37 -9.80
N ARG A 50 24.62 5.70 -10.38
CA ARG A 50 25.12 7.08 -10.48
C ARG A 50 24.37 7.89 -11.54
N VAL A 51 23.84 7.24 -12.58
CA VAL A 51 23.12 7.91 -13.67
C VAL A 51 21.68 8.25 -13.26
N ILE A 52 21.07 7.52 -12.34
CA ILE A 52 19.69 7.77 -11.86
C ILE A 52 19.48 9.26 -11.50
N PRO A 53 20.22 9.85 -10.55
CA PRO A 53 20.02 11.24 -10.17
C PRO A 53 20.40 12.27 -11.23
N GLN A 54 21.10 11.85 -12.29
CA GLN A 54 21.51 12.70 -13.40
C GLN A 54 20.48 12.69 -14.55
N THR A 55 19.59 11.70 -14.57
CA THR A 55 18.56 11.56 -15.60
C THR A 55 17.30 12.28 -15.14
N ARG A 56 17.08 13.49 -15.62
CA ARG A 56 15.98 14.36 -15.19
C ARG A 56 14.61 13.69 -15.29
N ASN A 57 14.31 13.06 -16.44
CA ASN A 57 13.03 12.37 -16.65
C ASN A 57 12.79 11.27 -15.60
N LEU A 58 13.83 10.55 -15.20
CA LEU A 58 13.73 9.49 -14.19
C LEU A 58 13.47 10.06 -12.79
N VAL A 59 14.16 11.14 -12.43
CA VAL A 59 13.95 11.84 -11.15
C VAL A 59 12.53 12.43 -11.09
N ASP A 60 12.07 13.04 -12.19
CA ASP A 60 10.72 13.59 -12.29
C ASP A 60 9.66 12.49 -12.17
N ALA A 61 9.85 11.34 -12.82
CA ALA A 61 8.96 10.19 -12.72
C ALA A 61 8.90 9.61 -11.29
N ILE A 62 10.05 9.46 -10.63
CA ILE A 62 10.12 9.00 -9.23
C ILE A 62 9.41 9.97 -8.30
N SER A 63 9.65 11.27 -8.44
CA SER A 63 9.04 12.31 -7.60
C SER A 63 7.53 12.36 -7.78
N LEU A 64 7.05 12.19 -9.01
CA LEU A 64 5.63 12.16 -9.34
C LEU A 64 4.96 10.91 -8.77
N SER A 65 5.57 9.72 -8.92
CA SER A 65 5.06 8.47 -8.35
C SER A 65 5.01 8.53 -6.81
N MET A 66 6.03 9.12 -6.19
CA MET A 66 6.06 9.31 -4.73
C MET A 66 4.98 10.29 -4.25
N SER A 67 4.77 11.40 -4.97
CA SER A 67 3.73 12.36 -4.65
C SER A 67 2.34 11.76 -4.81
N LEU A 68 2.11 10.97 -5.86
CA LEU A 68 0.87 10.23 -6.06
C LEU A 68 0.63 9.23 -4.93
N ALA A 69 1.64 8.45 -4.55
CA ALA A 69 1.54 7.49 -3.44
C ALA A 69 1.18 8.20 -2.13
N LEU A 70 1.87 9.29 -1.80
CA LEU A 70 1.60 10.07 -0.59
C LEU A 70 0.20 10.68 -0.61
N PHE A 71 -0.25 11.17 -1.75
CA PHE A 71 -1.59 11.72 -1.90
C PHE A 71 -2.67 10.64 -1.70
N VAL A 72 -2.54 9.50 -2.38
CA VAL A 72 -3.46 8.34 -2.26
C VAL A 72 -3.54 7.86 -0.81
N ILE A 73 -2.39 7.69 -0.15
CA ILE A 73 -2.37 7.22 1.24
C ILE A 73 -3.02 8.23 2.17
N SER A 74 -2.68 9.50 2.03
CA SER A 74 -3.25 10.55 2.86
C SER A 74 -4.77 10.61 2.70
N ALA A 75 -5.27 10.56 1.46
CA ALA A 75 -6.69 10.55 1.16
C ALA A 75 -7.39 9.32 1.79
N ILE A 76 -6.83 8.13 1.60
CA ILE A 76 -7.40 6.90 2.16
C ILE A 76 -7.37 6.91 3.68
N LEU A 77 -6.27 7.30 4.31
CA LEU A 77 -6.20 7.31 5.76
C LEU A 77 -7.15 8.34 6.38
N ILE A 78 -7.25 9.53 5.78
CA ILE A 78 -8.17 10.57 6.24
C ILE A 78 -9.64 10.12 6.13
N LEU A 79 -9.99 9.36 5.08
CA LEU A 79 -11.36 8.88 4.87
C LEU A 79 -11.65 7.59 5.63
N VAL A 80 -10.77 6.59 5.51
CA VAL A 80 -11.04 5.22 6.01
C VAL A 80 -10.86 5.13 7.52
N VAL A 81 -9.82 5.76 8.08
CA VAL A 81 -9.55 5.63 9.52
C VAL A 81 -10.72 6.14 10.38
N PRO A 82 -11.17 7.39 10.25
CA PRO A 82 -12.28 7.88 11.07
C PRO A 82 -13.59 7.14 10.77
N THR A 83 -13.84 6.78 9.51
CA THR A 83 -15.05 6.06 9.12
C THR A 83 -15.11 4.68 9.78
N LEU A 84 -14.02 3.91 9.73
CA LEU A 84 -13.97 2.58 10.35
C LEU A 84 -14.10 2.65 11.87
N ILE A 85 -13.41 3.58 12.51
CA ILE A 85 -13.55 3.77 13.96
C ILE A 85 -14.99 4.11 14.31
N TRP A 86 -15.61 5.00 13.55
CA TRP A 86 -17.02 5.38 13.76
C TRP A 86 -17.97 4.20 13.60
N VAL A 87 -17.80 3.41 12.53
CA VAL A 87 -18.62 2.21 12.28
C VAL A 87 -18.45 1.18 13.40
N HIS A 88 -17.23 0.94 13.88
CA HIS A 88 -16.98 0.01 15.00
C HIS A 88 -17.63 0.45 16.30
N LEU A 89 -17.64 1.77 16.59
CA LEU A 89 -18.17 2.31 17.84
C LEU A 89 -19.69 2.50 17.83
N LYS A 90 -20.24 2.98 16.71
CA LYS A 90 -21.61 3.48 16.65
C LYS A 90 -22.55 2.66 15.77
N LEU A 91 -22.03 1.97 14.76
CA LEU A 91 -22.82 1.31 13.74
C LEU A 91 -22.38 -0.16 13.50
N PRO A 92 -22.37 -1.01 14.54
CA PRO A 92 -21.85 -2.39 14.42
C PRO A 92 -22.58 -3.21 13.34
N LYS A 93 -23.87 -2.93 13.08
CA LYS A 93 -24.64 -3.58 12.01
C LYS A 93 -24.15 -3.23 10.61
N MET A 94 -23.56 -2.04 10.42
CA MET A 94 -23.02 -1.58 9.13
C MET A 94 -21.64 -2.15 8.84
N ARG A 95 -20.99 -2.75 9.81
CA ARG A 95 -19.63 -3.30 9.67
C ARG A 95 -19.53 -4.30 8.52
N ARG A 96 -20.49 -5.23 8.41
CA ARG A 96 -20.51 -6.25 7.34
C ARG A 96 -20.70 -5.62 5.96
N ILE A 97 -21.55 -4.61 5.86
CA ILE A 97 -21.77 -3.88 4.60
C ILE A 97 -20.50 -3.14 4.20
N MET A 98 -19.87 -2.44 5.15
CA MET A 98 -18.61 -1.72 4.94
C MET A 98 -17.48 -2.67 4.49
N GLU A 99 -17.36 -3.82 5.15
CA GLU A 99 -16.41 -4.86 4.75
C GLU A 99 -16.63 -5.31 3.31
N THR A 100 -17.88 -5.63 2.94
CA THR A 100 -18.22 -6.04 1.58
C THR A 100 -17.82 -4.97 0.57
N ILE A 101 -18.23 -3.71 0.79
CA ILE A 101 -17.92 -2.59 -0.12
C ILE A 101 -16.42 -2.38 -0.27
N CYS A 102 -15.69 -2.38 0.84
CA CYS A 102 -14.24 -2.17 0.83
C CYS A 102 -13.47 -3.33 0.15
N LEU A 103 -14.02 -4.54 0.15
CA LEU A 103 -13.36 -5.72 -0.42
C LEU A 103 -13.77 -6.02 -1.87
N ILE A 104 -14.84 -5.41 -2.40
CA ILE A 104 -15.26 -5.58 -3.80
C ILE A 104 -14.10 -5.39 -4.80
N PRO A 105 -13.24 -4.36 -4.69
CA PRO A 105 -12.16 -4.16 -5.65
C PRO A 105 -11.17 -5.33 -5.75
N LEU A 106 -11.03 -6.13 -4.68
CA LEU A 106 -10.17 -7.33 -4.69
C LEU A 106 -10.67 -8.44 -5.62
N ALA A 107 -11.97 -8.49 -5.88
CA ALA A 107 -12.57 -9.46 -6.76
C ALA A 107 -12.41 -9.09 -8.26
N ILE A 108 -12.02 -7.82 -8.53
CA ILE A 108 -11.92 -7.30 -9.90
C ILE A 108 -10.43 -7.28 -10.30
N PRO A 109 -10.02 -7.96 -11.37
CA PRO A 109 -8.67 -7.84 -11.90
C PRO A 109 -8.33 -6.38 -12.23
N ALA A 110 -7.10 -5.93 -11.94
CA ALA A 110 -6.68 -4.54 -12.15
C ALA A 110 -6.93 -4.06 -13.58
N ILE A 111 -6.69 -4.91 -14.58
CA ILE A 111 -6.93 -4.60 -16.00
C ILE A 111 -8.41 -4.31 -16.29
N VAL A 112 -9.34 -5.07 -15.70
CA VAL A 112 -10.79 -4.87 -15.88
C VAL A 112 -11.23 -3.56 -15.23
N LEU A 113 -10.67 -3.25 -14.05
CA LEU A 113 -10.92 -1.99 -13.35
C LEU A 113 -10.47 -0.81 -14.20
N VAL A 114 -9.29 -0.88 -14.81
CA VAL A 114 -8.76 0.19 -15.68
C VAL A 114 -9.63 0.38 -16.91
N VAL A 115 -9.99 -0.71 -17.61
CA VAL A 115 -10.86 -0.63 -18.80
C VAL A 115 -12.23 -0.05 -18.44
N GLY A 116 -12.79 -0.44 -17.30
CA GLY A 116 -14.08 0.08 -16.83
C GLY A 116 -14.05 1.57 -16.48
N ILE A 117 -12.92 2.05 -15.93
CA ILE A 117 -12.79 3.46 -15.51
C ILE A 117 -12.24 4.39 -16.60
N ALA A 118 -11.69 3.82 -17.68
CA ALA A 118 -11.09 4.60 -18.77
C ALA A 118 -12.01 5.69 -19.37
N PRO A 119 -13.31 5.46 -19.62
CA PRO A 119 -14.20 6.50 -20.10
C PRO A 119 -14.35 7.66 -19.12
N LEU A 120 -14.49 7.36 -17.83
CA LEU A 120 -14.59 8.37 -16.78
C LEU A 120 -13.28 9.15 -16.67
N TYR A 121 -12.15 8.44 -16.74
CA TYR A 121 -10.84 9.07 -16.71
C TYR A 121 -10.63 10.04 -17.89
N ARG A 122 -11.00 9.64 -19.11
CA ARG A 122 -10.97 10.53 -20.30
C ARG A 122 -11.83 11.77 -20.10
N PHE A 123 -13.01 11.63 -19.54
CA PHE A 123 -13.86 12.78 -19.22
C PHE A 123 -13.19 13.73 -18.23
N ILE A 124 -12.57 13.20 -17.18
CA ILE A 124 -11.84 13.98 -16.17
C ILE A 124 -10.64 14.69 -16.79
N SER A 125 -9.84 14.00 -17.62
CA SER A 125 -8.66 14.60 -18.25
C SER A 125 -9.04 15.74 -19.21
N MET A 126 -10.15 15.60 -19.93
CA MET A 126 -10.61 16.62 -20.87
C MET A 126 -11.20 17.86 -20.19
N HIS A 127 -11.82 17.74 -19.02
CA HIS A 127 -12.60 18.82 -18.40
C HIS A 127 -12.01 19.37 -17.10
N ILE A 128 -11.13 18.62 -16.42
CA ILE A 128 -10.62 19.00 -15.11
C ILE A 128 -9.11 19.18 -15.15
N SER A 129 -8.36 18.13 -15.44
CA SER A 129 -6.88 18.16 -15.46
C SER A 129 -6.30 16.92 -16.10
N GLU A 130 -5.22 17.08 -16.85
CA GLU A 130 -4.40 15.98 -17.38
C GLU A 130 -3.34 15.50 -16.37
N SER A 131 -3.39 16.00 -15.14
CA SER A 131 -2.39 15.63 -14.12
C SER A 131 -2.50 14.15 -13.75
N PRO A 132 -1.38 13.42 -13.62
CA PRO A 132 -1.36 12.07 -13.10
C PRO A 132 -1.99 11.89 -11.70
N LEU A 133 -2.10 12.98 -10.93
CA LEU A 133 -2.79 12.98 -9.64
C LEU A 133 -4.28 12.65 -9.75
N THR A 134 -4.90 12.82 -10.93
CA THR A 134 -6.29 12.41 -11.19
C THR A 134 -6.47 10.89 -11.10
N LEU A 135 -5.39 10.13 -11.29
CA LEU A 135 -5.38 8.68 -11.07
C LEU A 135 -5.52 8.29 -9.59
N ALA A 136 -5.36 9.21 -8.66
CA ALA A 136 -5.45 8.91 -7.23
C ALA A 136 -6.75 8.22 -6.83
N GLY A 137 -7.87 8.52 -7.51
CA GLY A 137 -9.15 7.83 -7.31
C GLY A 137 -9.07 6.34 -7.62
N VAL A 138 -8.45 5.98 -8.75
CA VAL A 138 -8.27 4.58 -9.18
C VAL A 138 -7.33 3.84 -8.24
N TYR A 139 -6.20 4.45 -7.93
CA TYR A 139 -5.24 3.88 -6.98
C TYR A 139 -5.82 3.74 -5.58
N SER A 140 -6.67 4.68 -5.15
CA SER A 140 -7.40 4.58 -3.88
C SER A 140 -8.31 3.36 -3.85
N MET A 141 -9.01 3.05 -4.94
CA MET A 141 -9.81 1.84 -5.08
C MET A 141 -8.96 0.57 -4.96
N LEU A 142 -7.78 0.56 -5.59
CA LEU A 142 -6.86 -0.58 -5.55
C LEU A 142 -6.35 -0.88 -4.14
N VAL A 143 -5.97 0.15 -3.37
CA VAL A 143 -5.37 -0.02 -2.05
C VAL A 143 -6.38 -0.09 -0.91
N LEU A 144 -7.63 0.32 -1.15
CA LEU A 144 -8.71 0.32 -0.17
C LEU A 144 -8.90 -1.01 0.56
N PRO A 145 -8.94 -2.17 -0.11
CA PRO A 145 -9.13 -3.46 0.56
C PRO A 145 -8.03 -3.79 1.57
N TYR A 146 -6.81 -3.49 1.22
CA TYR A 146 -5.64 -3.80 2.04
C TYR A 146 -5.56 -2.90 3.26
N THR A 147 -5.80 -1.60 3.06
CA THR A 147 -5.87 -0.61 4.15
C THR A 147 -7.03 -0.93 5.09
N TYR A 148 -8.20 -1.26 4.53
CA TYR A 148 -9.36 -1.69 5.30
C TYR A 148 -9.03 -2.90 6.19
N ARG A 149 -8.47 -3.98 5.60
CA ARG A 149 -8.12 -5.19 6.35
C ARG A 149 -7.12 -4.95 7.47
N SER A 150 -6.06 -4.18 7.17
CA SER A 150 -5.04 -3.85 8.16
C SER A 150 -5.62 -3.09 9.35
N LEU A 151 -6.45 -2.09 9.08
CA LEU A 151 -7.06 -1.28 10.12
C LEU A 151 -8.16 -2.04 10.88
N SER A 152 -9.04 -2.76 10.16
CA SER A 152 -10.10 -3.57 10.79
C SER A 152 -9.53 -4.61 11.74
N SER A 153 -8.46 -5.33 11.32
CA SER A 153 -7.77 -6.28 12.19
C SER A 153 -7.20 -5.63 13.45
N SER A 154 -6.65 -4.42 13.34
CA SER A 154 -6.15 -3.69 14.51
C SER A 154 -7.28 -3.22 15.43
N LEU A 155 -8.41 -2.79 14.87
CA LEU A 155 -9.60 -2.41 15.63
C LEU A 155 -10.23 -3.60 16.35
N ASP A 156 -10.19 -4.80 15.74
CA ASP A 156 -10.76 -6.03 16.33
C ASP A 156 -9.92 -6.57 17.49
N THR A 157 -8.61 -6.34 17.46
CA THR A 157 -7.70 -6.77 18.54
C THR A 157 -7.63 -5.76 19.68
N THR A 158 -8.13 -4.54 19.46
CA THR A 158 -8.14 -3.47 20.46
C THR A 158 -9.57 -3.28 20.97
N ASP A 159 -9.78 -3.39 22.28
CA ASP A 159 -11.11 -3.11 22.87
C ASP A 159 -11.40 -1.61 22.88
N ILE A 160 -11.62 -1.07 21.65
CA ILE A 160 -11.89 0.37 21.47
C ILE A 160 -13.19 0.83 22.11
N LYS A 161 -14.14 -0.10 22.34
CA LYS A 161 -15.42 0.22 22.94
C LYS A 161 -15.25 0.57 24.43
N THR A 162 -14.55 -0.27 25.17
CA THR A 162 -14.21 -0.01 26.57
C THR A 162 -13.38 1.25 26.73
N LEU A 163 -12.38 1.46 25.84
CA LEU A 163 -11.58 2.70 25.83
C LEU A 163 -12.46 3.93 25.57
N TYR A 164 -13.41 3.82 24.64
CA TYR A 164 -14.35 4.89 24.34
C TYR A 164 -15.24 5.22 25.54
N GLU A 165 -15.84 4.21 26.18
CA GLU A 165 -16.75 4.39 27.32
C GLU A 165 -16.00 4.97 28.53
N ALA A 166 -14.83 4.43 28.87
CA ALA A 166 -14.00 4.94 29.96
C ALA A 166 -13.57 6.40 29.75
N ALA A 167 -13.14 6.77 28.55
CA ALA A 167 -12.74 8.14 28.26
C ALA A 167 -13.95 9.10 28.29
N ARG A 168 -15.14 8.65 27.90
CA ARG A 168 -16.37 9.44 27.98
C ARG A 168 -16.79 9.70 29.41
N THR A 169 -16.66 8.72 30.31
CA THR A 169 -16.96 8.92 31.75
C THR A 169 -16.02 9.92 32.40
N LEU A 170 -14.77 10.03 31.88
CA LEU A 170 -13.81 11.04 32.32
C LEU A 170 -14.00 12.42 31.65
N GLY A 171 -15.07 12.60 30.86
CA GLY A 171 -15.41 13.89 30.24
C GLY A 171 -14.62 14.22 28.97
N ALA A 172 -13.93 13.25 28.37
CA ALA A 172 -13.20 13.49 27.13
C ALA A 172 -14.15 13.85 25.97
N SER A 173 -13.79 14.89 25.20
CA SER A 173 -14.49 15.23 23.97
C SER A 173 -14.25 14.15 22.90
N THR A 174 -15.19 14.01 21.96
CA THR A 174 -15.09 13.01 20.89
C THR A 174 -13.80 13.19 20.04
N PHE A 175 -13.42 14.41 19.75
CA PHE A 175 -12.20 14.70 19.01
C PHE A 175 -10.93 14.27 19.76
N ARG A 176 -10.84 14.63 21.06
CA ARG A 176 -9.71 14.22 21.92
C ARG A 176 -9.63 12.70 22.04
N LEU A 177 -10.76 12.05 22.19
CA LEU A 177 -10.85 10.60 22.28
C LEU A 177 -10.36 9.92 21.00
N MET A 178 -10.78 10.41 19.83
CA MET A 178 -10.34 9.88 18.55
C MET A 178 -8.84 10.06 18.35
N THR A 179 -8.32 11.26 18.56
CA THR A 179 -6.93 11.62 18.22
C THR A 179 -5.91 11.18 19.27
N GLN A 180 -6.26 11.20 20.56
CA GLN A 180 -5.32 10.94 21.65
C GLN A 180 -5.41 9.54 22.25
N ILE A 181 -6.53 8.83 22.02
CA ILE A 181 -6.73 7.50 22.61
C ILE A 181 -6.86 6.45 21.51
N ILE A 182 -7.86 6.54 20.63
CA ILE A 182 -8.16 5.47 19.68
C ILE A 182 -7.11 5.39 18.58
N MET A 183 -6.79 6.50 17.89
CA MET A 183 -5.79 6.49 16.82
C MET A 183 -4.42 5.97 17.28
N PRO A 184 -3.86 6.39 18.43
CA PRO A 184 -2.63 5.80 18.93
C PRO A 184 -2.73 4.30 19.27
N SER A 185 -3.89 3.84 19.75
CA SER A 185 -4.09 2.43 20.09
C SER A 185 -4.12 1.51 18.85
N VAL A 186 -4.54 2.04 17.70
CA VAL A 186 -4.59 1.31 16.42
C VAL A 186 -3.49 1.73 15.44
N ARG A 187 -2.47 2.43 15.92
CA ARG A 187 -1.38 2.96 15.09
C ARG A 187 -0.68 1.88 14.24
N SER A 188 -0.53 0.67 14.76
CA SER A 188 0.07 -0.43 14.02
C SER A 188 -0.74 -0.79 12.77
N GLY A 189 -2.07 -0.83 12.87
CA GLY A 189 -2.96 -1.05 11.73
C GLY A 189 -2.88 0.07 10.71
N ILE A 190 -2.83 1.32 11.18
CA ILE A 190 -2.69 2.51 10.31
C ILE A 190 -1.35 2.45 9.56
N MET A 191 -0.24 2.21 10.26
CA MET A 191 1.10 2.14 9.67
C MET A 191 1.24 0.99 8.69
N ASN A 192 0.79 -0.22 9.05
CA ASN A 192 0.83 -1.37 8.17
C ASN A 192 -0.02 -1.13 6.90
N GLY A 193 -1.22 -0.57 7.05
CA GLY A 193 -2.06 -0.18 5.92
C GLY A 193 -1.37 0.84 5.00
N ALA A 194 -0.72 1.85 5.58
CA ALA A 194 0.03 2.85 4.83
C ALA A 194 1.21 2.25 4.06
N VAL A 195 2.02 1.40 4.70
CA VAL A 195 3.18 0.74 4.05
C VAL A 195 2.73 -0.14 2.90
N ILE A 196 1.66 -0.95 3.09
CA ILE A 196 1.12 -1.79 2.02
C ILE A 196 0.59 -0.92 0.88
N ALA A 197 -0.10 0.17 1.18
CA ALA A 197 -0.62 1.10 0.17
C ALA A 197 0.51 1.73 -0.65
N ILE A 198 1.61 2.20 0.00
CA ILE A 198 2.79 2.71 -0.69
C ILE A 198 3.36 1.66 -1.65
N ALA A 199 3.59 0.46 -1.14
CA ALA A 199 4.17 -0.62 -1.94
C ALA A 199 3.30 -0.97 -3.16
N LEU A 200 1.98 -0.99 -2.99
CA LEU A 200 1.05 -1.26 -4.08
C LEU A 200 1.00 -0.13 -5.11
N VAL A 201 0.97 1.13 -4.68
CA VAL A 201 0.94 2.27 -5.61
C VAL A 201 2.23 2.38 -6.40
N LEU A 202 3.39 2.22 -5.74
CA LEU A 202 4.70 2.28 -6.41
C LEU A 202 4.99 1.06 -7.28
N GLY A 203 4.43 -0.10 -6.94
CA GLY A 203 4.60 -1.34 -7.70
C GLY A 203 3.59 -1.53 -8.83
N GLU A 204 2.61 -0.63 -8.97
CA GLU A 204 1.55 -0.78 -9.95
C GLU A 204 1.97 -0.15 -11.30
N PHE A 205 2.07 -1.01 -12.30
CA PHE A 205 2.46 -0.63 -13.66
C PHE A 205 1.27 -0.63 -14.63
N THR A 206 0.29 -1.50 -14.40
CA THR A 206 -0.80 -1.77 -15.36
C THR A 206 -1.69 -0.55 -15.57
N ILE A 207 -2.03 0.16 -14.50
CA ILE A 207 -2.91 1.34 -14.55
C ILE A 207 -2.21 2.47 -15.32
N SER A 208 -0.96 2.76 -14.98
CA SER A 208 -0.20 3.83 -15.60
C SER A 208 0.07 3.56 -17.08
N SER A 209 0.43 2.31 -17.44
CA SER A 209 0.72 1.93 -18.83
C SER A 209 -0.52 1.92 -19.71
N LEU A 210 -1.64 1.41 -19.22
CA LEU A 210 -2.88 1.33 -20.00
C LEU A 210 -3.57 2.70 -20.17
N LEU A 211 -3.36 3.63 -19.24
CA LEU A 211 -3.88 4.99 -19.33
C LEU A 211 -2.89 5.99 -19.98
N ASN A 212 -1.80 5.47 -20.54
CA ASN A 212 -0.79 6.25 -21.32
C ASN A 212 -0.04 7.31 -20.51
N PHE A 213 0.22 7.05 -19.22
CA PHE A 213 1.07 7.92 -18.40
C PHE A 213 2.52 7.43 -18.40
N GLU A 214 3.24 7.70 -19.48
CA GLU A 214 4.67 7.35 -19.61
C GLU A 214 5.53 7.94 -18.48
N ASN A 215 5.13 9.08 -17.91
CA ASN A 215 5.85 9.76 -16.84
C ASN A 215 5.77 9.09 -15.47
N LEU A 216 4.88 8.11 -15.27
CA LEU A 216 4.82 7.30 -14.05
C LEU A 216 5.57 5.97 -14.17
N GLN A 217 6.10 5.68 -15.35
CA GLN A 217 6.83 4.45 -15.61
C GLN A 217 8.32 4.68 -15.39
N VAL A 218 8.83 4.20 -14.28
CA VAL A 218 10.26 4.04 -14.06
C VAL A 218 10.63 2.66 -14.62
N THR A 219 10.82 2.58 -15.94
CA THR A 219 11.31 1.37 -16.61
C THR A 219 12.83 1.27 -16.57
#